data_570d4c73d5ec2382d3c7dea5b853ec2f
#
_entry.id   570d4c73d5ec2382d3c7dea5b853ec2f
#
_cell.length_a   1.000
_cell.length_b   1.000
_cell.length_c   1.000
_cell.angle_alpha   90.00
_cell.angle_beta   90.00
_cell.angle_gamma   90.00
#
_symmetry.space_group_name_H-M   'P 1'
#
loop_
_entity.id
_entity.type
_entity.pdbx_description
1 polymer ?
#
loop_
_entity_poly.entity_id
_entity_poly.type
_entity_poly.pdbx_seq_one_letter_code
_entity_poly.pdbx_strand_id
1 'polypeptide(L)'
;MTAHALPNPTELRLALRENGYCPVPVSGPGMNVNSAGKRPVMPAWERKCLDASPDEIRRWGTLYPDSTNTGLLCGLLAGVDIDVLRPDLTAAIADRARRILGPTPLERIGREPKVLLGYRLAIPADKIQTAGLMWTD
;
A
#
# COMPACT_ATOMS: atom_id res chain seq x y z
N MET A 1 2.82 0.13 -29.22
CA MET A 1 2.78 0.15 -27.73
C MET A 1 3.09 -1.24 -27.23
N THR A 2 4.24 -1.45 -26.68
CA THR A 2 4.53 -2.65 -25.91
C THR A 2 3.83 -2.51 -24.56
N ALA A 3 2.81 -3.34 -24.34
CA ALA A 3 2.26 -3.48 -23.01
C ALA A 3 3.41 -3.94 -22.09
N HIS A 4 3.82 -3.09 -21.17
CA HIS A 4 4.74 -3.52 -20.12
C HIS A 4 4.01 -4.60 -19.33
N ALA A 5 4.50 -5.84 -19.44
CA ALA A 5 4.02 -6.91 -18.57
C ALA A 5 4.20 -6.44 -17.11
N LEU A 6 3.17 -6.60 -16.30
CA LEU A 6 3.29 -6.32 -14.87
C LEU A 6 4.44 -7.15 -14.29
N PRO A 7 5.29 -6.54 -13.45
CA PRO A 7 6.41 -7.27 -12.87
C PRO A 7 5.90 -8.47 -12.06
N ASN A 8 6.67 -9.55 -12.07
CA ASN A 8 6.39 -10.71 -11.23
C ASN A 8 6.26 -10.24 -9.76
N PRO A 9 5.21 -10.65 -9.03
CA PRO A 9 5.00 -10.20 -7.65
C PRO A 9 6.21 -10.45 -6.74
N THR A 10 6.92 -11.54 -6.91
CA THR A 10 8.13 -11.83 -6.13
C THR A 10 9.26 -10.86 -6.44
N GLU A 11 9.51 -10.57 -7.71
CA GLU A 11 10.52 -9.59 -8.13
C GLU A 11 10.20 -8.19 -7.61
N LEU A 12 8.94 -7.77 -7.70
CA LEU A 12 8.49 -6.50 -7.14
C LEU A 12 8.74 -6.42 -5.63
N ARG A 13 8.39 -7.48 -4.89
CA ARG A 13 8.58 -7.53 -3.43
C ARG A 13 10.06 -7.51 -3.04
N LEU A 14 10.91 -8.19 -3.79
CA LEU A 14 12.37 -8.13 -3.59
C LEU A 14 12.92 -6.72 -3.81
N ALA A 15 12.51 -6.06 -4.88
CA ALA A 15 12.90 -4.68 -5.16
C ALA A 15 12.40 -3.69 -4.08
N LEU A 16 11.18 -3.87 -3.61
CA LEU A 16 10.64 -3.06 -2.51
C LEU A 16 11.43 -3.26 -1.22
N ARG A 17 11.78 -4.51 -0.90
CA ARG A 17 12.61 -4.83 0.28
C ARG A 17 13.99 -4.20 0.19
N GLU A 18 14.63 -4.27 -0.96
CA GLU A 18 15.93 -3.65 -1.22
C GLU A 18 15.89 -2.13 -1.02
N ASN A 19 14.78 -1.50 -1.35
CA ASN A 19 14.54 -0.07 -1.14
C ASN A 19 14.06 0.30 0.27
N GLY A 20 14.07 -0.63 1.21
CA GLY A 20 13.75 -0.38 2.62
C GLY A 20 12.27 -0.44 2.97
N TYR A 21 11.41 -0.91 2.08
CA TYR A 21 10.01 -1.18 2.38
C TYR A 21 9.80 -2.58 2.93
N CYS A 22 8.67 -2.79 3.58
CA CYS A 22 8.24 -4.10 4.07
C CYS A 22 7.06 -4.59 3.25
N PRO A 23 7.28 -5.36 2.17
CA PRO A 23 6.22 -5.84 1.31
C PRO A 23 5.38 -6.91 2.01
N VAL A 24 4.10 -6.94 1.69
CA VAL A 24 3.12 -7.89 2.21
C VAL A 24 2.43 -8.58 1.04
N PRO A 25 2.41 -9.93 0.97
CA PRO A 25 1.64 -10.62 -0.03
C PRO A 25 0.14 -10.45 0.25
N VAL A 26 -0.58 -9.97 -0.74
CA VAL A 26 -1.99 -9.63 -0.67
C VAL A 26 -2.76 -10.43 -1.72
N SER A 27 -3.94 -10.89 -1.35
CA SER A 27 -4.82 -11.66 -2.22
C SER A 27 -4.98 -11.02 -3.59
N GLY A 28 -4.94 -11.81 -4.64
CA GLY A 28 -5.30 -11.36 -5.98
C GLY A 28 -6.79 -11.05 -6.09
N PRO A 29 -7.21 -10.23 -7.05
CA PRO A 29 -8.61 -9.83 -7.21
C PRO A 29 -9.54 -11.00 -7.58
N GLY A 30 -8.99 -12.09 -8.12
CA GLY A 30 -9.73 -13.29 -8.49
C GLY A 30 -9.82 -14.37 -7.40
N MET A 31 -9.21 -14.16 -6.23
CA MET A 31 -9.27 -15.14 -5.14
C MET A 31 -10.66 -15.16 -4.50
N ASN A 32 -11.10 -16.37 -4.14
CA ASN A 32 -12.38 -16.56 -3.41
C ASN A 32 -12.18 -16.30 -1.91
N VAL A 33 -11.94 -15.05 -1.56
CA VAL A 33 -11.80 -14.57 -0.17
C VAL A 33 -12.52 -13.24 -0.01
N ASN A 34 -12.94 -12.94 1.21
CA ASN A 34 -13.49 -11.63 1.52
C ASN A 34 -12.43 -10.54 1.26
N SER A 35 -12.85 -9.43 0.64
CA SER A 35 -11.95 -8.34 0.26
C SER A 35 -10.81 -8.79 -0.67
N ALA A 36 -11.12 -9.63 -1.66
CA ALA A 36 -10.17 -10.02 -2.70
C ALA A 36 -9.47 -8.81 -3.30
N GLY A 37 -8.17 -8.93 -3.53
CA GLY A 37 -7.32 -7.83 -3.98
C GLY A 37 -6.78 -6.92 -2.89
N LYS A 38 -7.27 -7.03 -1.66
CA LYS A 38 -6.89 -6.13 -0.54
C LYS A 38 -6.50 -6.86 0.75
N ARG A 39 -6.74 -8.16 0.84
CA ARG A 39 -6.55 -8.91 2.08
C ARG A 39 -5.20 -9.61 2.12
N PRO A 40 -4.36 -9.37 3.15
CA PRO A 40 -3.23 -10.25 3.45
C PRO A 40 -3.75 -11.64 3.83
N VAL A 41 -3.16 -12.68 3.25
CA VAL A 41 -3.59 -14.08 3.50
C VAL A 41 -2.65 -14.82 4.46
N MET A 42 -1.44 -14.32 4.64
CA MET A 42 -0.44 -14.91 5.51
C MET A 42 -0.76 -14.64 6.99
N PRO A 43 -0.85 -15.68 7.84
CA PRO A 43 -1.05 -15.48 9.28
C PRO A 43 0.10 -14.67 9.91
N ALA A 44 -0.23 -13.77 10.82
CA ALA A 44 0.73 -12.90 11.52
C ALA A 44 1.61 -12.08 10.57
N TRP A 45 1.04 -11.63 9.47
CA TRP A 45 1.75 -10.91 8.40
C TRP A 45 2.43 -9.63 8.92
N GLU A 46 1.82 -8.92 9.86
CA GLU A 46 2.39 -7.69 10.43
C GLU A 46 3.79 -7.91 11.01
N ARG A 47 3.97 -9.04 11.68
CA ARG A 47 5.26 -9.39 12.28
C ARG A 47 6.20 -10.02 11.27
N LYS A 48 5.69 -10.96 10.45
CA LYS A 48 6.52 -11.71 9.49
C LYS A 48 7.09 -10.84 8.38
N CYS A 49 6.37 -9.78 7.98
CA CYS A 49 6.81 -8.89 6.91
C CYS A 49 7.78 -7.80 7.38
N LEU A 50 7.86 -7.55 8.69
CA LEU A 50 8.70 -6.49 9.23
C LEU A 50 10.19 -6.64 8.88
N ASP A 51 10.71 -7.87 8.98
CA ASP A 51 12.11 -8.19 8.72
C ASP A 51 12.27 -9.40 7.78
N ALA A 52 11.38 -9.54 6.80
CA ALA A 52 11.45 -10.66 5.88
C ALA A 52 12.76 -10.66 5.07
N SER A 53 13.43 -11.80 5.07
CA SER A 53 14.62 -12.02 4.22
C SER A 53 14.21 -12.18 2.75
N PRO A 54 15.14 -11.96 1.80
CA PRO A 54 14.90 -12.25 0.39
C PRO A 54 14.42 -13.70 0.15
N ASP A 55 14.95 -14.67 0.88
CA ASP A 55 14.56 -16.07 0.74
C ASP A 55 13.13 -16.33 1.24
N GLU A 56 12.71 -15.67 2.30
CA GLU A 56 11.31 -15.70 2.76
C GLU A 56 10.36 -15.10 1.73
N ILE A 57 10.75 -13.98 1.13
CA ILE A 57 9.95 -13.34 0.07
C ILE A 57 9.81 -14.28 -1.14
N ARG A 58 10.86 -14.96 -1.55
CA ARG A 58 10.81 -15.97 -2.62
C ARG A 58 9.90 -17.13 -2.25
N ARG A 59 9.97 -17.60 -1.00
CA ARG A 59 9.11 -18.67 -0.48
C ARG A 59 7.63 -18.29 -0.53
N TRP A 60 7.28 -17.02 -0.29
CA TRP A 60 5.89 -16.55 -0.41
C TRP A 60 5.33 -16.75 -1.81
N GLY A 61 6.14 -16.59 -2.85
CA GLY A 61 5.72 -16.85 -4.23
C GLY A 61 5.27 -18.29 -4.46
N THR A 62 5.89 -19.24 -3.75
CA THR A 62 5.52 -20.66 -3.79
C THR A 62 4.34 -20.99 -2.87
N LEU A 63 4.32 -20.45 -1.65
CA LEU A 63 3.27 -20.72 -0.67
C LEU A 63 1.95 -20.02 -0.97
N TYR A 64 2.00 -18.85 -1.58
CA TYR A 64 0.84 -18.01 -1.86
C TYR A 64 0.80 -17.57 -3.32
N PRO A 65 0.71 -18.52 -4.29
CA PRO A 65 0.80 -18.22 -5.72
C PRO A 65 -0.33 -17.31 -6.21
N ASP A 66 -1.49 -17.35 -5.56
CA ASP A 66 -2.65 -16.53 -5.92
C ASP A 66 -2.66 -15.16 -5.24
N SER A 67 -1.70 -14.89 -4.36
CA SER A 67 -1.51 -13.57 -3.75
C SER A 67 -0.68 -12.69 -4.69
N THR A 68 -1.29 -12.25 -5.78
CA THR A 68 -0.62 -11.50 -6.86
C THR A 68 -0.48 -10.02 -6.56
N ASN A 69 -1.22 -9.48 -5.59
CA ASN A 69 -1.09 -8.10 -5.15
C ASN A 69 -0.05 -7.97 -4.04
N THR A 70 0.47 -6.77 -3.90
CA THR A 70 1.46 -6.43 -2.88
C THR A 70 0.99 -5.23 -2.08
N GLY A 71 0.97 -5.37 -0.77
CA GLY A 71 0.81 -4.27 0.17
C GLY A 71 2.15 -3.83 0.73
N LEU A 72 2.16 -2.70 1.43
CA LEU A 72 3.30 -2.20 2.17
C LEU A 72 2.93 -2.04 3.64
N LEU A 73 3.73 -2.61 4.52
CA LEU A 73 3.55 -2.42 5.96
C LEU A 73 3.86 -0.96 6.32
N CYS A 74 2.94 -0.32 7.05
CA CYS A 74 3.16 1.02 7.57
C CYS A 74 4.05 0.99 8.81
N GLY A 75 4.68 2.12 9.10
CA GLY A 75 5.64 2.31 10.18
C GLY A 75 6.69 3.34 9.76
N LEU A 76 7.63 2.95 8.91
CA LEU A 76 8.51 3.88 8.16
C LEU A 76 7.82 4.46 6.93
N LEU A 77 6.71 3.88 6.52
CA LEU A 77 5.83 4.40 5.49
C LEU A 77 4.52 4.84 6.13
N ALA A 78 4.05 6.03 5.80
CA ALA A 78 2.73 6.53 6.17
C ALA A 78 1.94 6.88 4.90
N GLY A 79 0.64 6.65 4.94
CA GLY A 79 -0.27 7.00 3.86
C GLY A 79 -1.25 8.08 4.27
N VAL A 80 -1.43 9.08 3.42
CA VAL A 80 -2.56 10.00 3.48
C VAL A 80 -3.62 9.47 2.53
N ASP A 81 -4.63 8.82 3.08
CA ASP A 81 -5.70 8.20 2.30
C ASP A 81 -6.88 9.16 2.16
N ILE A 82 -7.07 9.68 0.95
CA ILE A 82 -8.12 10.63 0.63
C ILE A 82 -9.29 9.86 0.00
N ASP A 83 -10.20 9.44 0.86
CA ASP A 83 -11.36 8.64 0.50
C ASP A 83 -12.60 9.52 0.23
N VAL A 84 -12.48 10.42 -0.74
CA VAL A 84 -13.49 11.39 -1.12
C VAL A 84 -13.85 11.21 -2.59
N LEU A 85 -15.14 11.22 -2.91
CA LEU A 85 -15.65 11.01 -4.27
C LEU A 85 -15.87 12.31 -5.07
N ARG A 86 -15.73 13.47 -4.45
CA ARG A 86 -15.82 14.77 -5.13
C ARG A 86 -14.43 15.16 -5.66
N PRO A 87 -14.25 15.27 -7.00
CA PRO A 87 -12.93 15.55 -7.60
C PRO A 87 -12.32 16.87 -7.14
N ASP A 88 -13.11 17.92 -7.02
CA ASP A 88 -12.67 19.25 -6.56
C ASP A 88 -12.13 19.21 -5.13
N LEU A 89 -12.84 18.52 -4.25
CA LEU A 89 -12.48 18.39 -2.85
C LEU A 89 -11.26 17.48 -2.67
N THR A 90 -11.20 16.36 -3.39
CA THR A 90 -10.03 15.48 -3.39
C THR A 90 -8.76 16.21 -3.84
N ALA A 91 -8.84 16.99 -4.90
CA ALA A 91 -7.73 17.80 -5.40
C ALA A 91 -7.28 18.83 -4.36
N ALA A 92 -8.22 19.52 -3.72
CA ALA A 92 -7.92 20.53 -2.69
C ALA A 92 -7.23 19.90 -1.47
N ILE A 93 -7.70 18.73 -1.01
CA ILE A 93 -7.10 18.01 0.12
C ILE A 93 -5.70 17.50 -0.25
N ALA A 94 -5.53 16.92 -1.45
CA ALA A 94 -4.24 16.45 -1.92
C ALA A 94 -3.22 17.60 -2.04
N ASP A 95 -3.63 18.74 -2.58
CA ASP A 95 -2.79 19.93 -2.64
C ASP A 95 -2.37 20.41 -1.25
N ARG A 96 -3.30 20.44 -0.31
CA ARG A 96 -3.00 20.82 1.07
C ARG A 96 -2.01 19.86 1.72
N ALA A 97 -2.20 18.56 1.53
CA ALA A 97 -1.29 17.54 2.03
C ALA A 97 0.13 17.73 1.48
N ARG A 98 0.25 17.94 0.17
CA ARG A 98 1.56 18.17 -0.47
C ARG A 98 2.23 19.47 -0.01
N ARG A 99 1.48 20.50 0.27
CA ARG A 99 2.03 21.77 0.81
C ARG A 99 2.59 21.61 2.22
N ILE A 100 1.93 20.79 3.04
CA ILE A 100 2.34 20.57 4.44
C ILE A 100 3.47 19.53 4.53
N LEU A 101 3.35 18.42 3.80
CA LEU A 101 4.20 17.25 3.91
C LEU A 101 5.29 17.19 2.83
N GLY A 102 5.18 18.02 1.81
CA GLY A 102 6.07 18.02 0.64
C GLY A 102 5.55 17.14 -0.51
N PRO A 103 6.24 17.20 -1.67
CA PRO A 103 5.92 16.36 -2.81
C PRO A 103 6.25 14.89 -2.51
N THR A 104 5.50 13.98 -3.13
CA THR A 104 5.80 12.55 -3.08
C THR A 104 5.59 11.91 -4.44
N PRO A 105 6.49 11.02 -4.88
CA PRO A 105 6.30 10.23 -6.10
C PRO A 105 5.41 9.00 -5.86
N LEU A 106 5.17 8.62 -4.59
CA LEU A 106 4.35 7.47 -4.25
C LEU A 106 2.88 7.88 -4.16
N GLU A 107 2.17 7.67 -5.25
CA GLU A 107 0.76 7.98 -5.39
C GLU A 107 0.02 6.75 -5.91
N ARG A 108 -1.07 6.39 -5.26
CA ARG A 108 -1.95 5.31 -5.72
C ARG A 108 -3.34 5.84 -5.98
N ILE A 109 -3.80 5.65 -7.19
CA ILE A 109 -5.19 5.91 -7.59
C ILE A 109 -5.88 4.55 -7.71
N GLY A 110 -6.86 4.31 -6.86
CA GLY A 110 -7.71 3.14 -6.94
C GLY A 110 -8.95 3.45 -7.75
N ARG A 111 -10.03 3.82 -7.05
CA ARG A 111 -11.26 4.30 -7.68
C ARG A 111 -11.21 5.82 -7.74
N GLU A 112 -11.06 6.39 -8.94
CA GLU A 112 -11.06 7.84 -9.12
C GLU A 112 -12.30 8.50 -8.52
N PRO A 113 -12.18 9.69 -7.91
CA PRO A 113 -10.98 10.53 -7.74
C PRO A 113 -10.15 10.22 -6.47
N LYS A 114 -10.48 9.17 -5.74
CA LYS A 114 -9.78 8.78 -4.51
C LYS A 114 -8.30 8.58 -4.76
N VAL A 115 -7.46 9.12 -3.88
CA VAL A 115 -6.00 9.04 -3.99
C VAL A 115 -5.37 8.76 -2.64
N LEU A 116 -4.33 7.93 -2.63
CA LEU A 116 -3.47 7.73 -1.49
C LEU A 116 -2.09 8.30 -1.81
N LEU A 117 -1.58 9.16 -0.94
CA LEU A 117 -0.24 9.72 -1.01
C LEU A 117 0.64 9.00 0.03
N GLY A 118 1.74 8.40 -0.42
CA GLY A 118 2.66 7.70 0.46
C GLY A 118 3.86 8.57 0.82
N TYR A 119 4.24 8.54 2.10
CA TYR A 119 5.39 9.28 2.62
C TYR A 119 6.30 8.38 3.43
N ARG A 120 7.62 8.47 3.18
CA ARG A 120 8.61 7.79 4.00
C ARG A 120 8.89 8.64 5.24
N LEU A 121 8.86 8.00 6.40
CA LEU A 121 9.16 8.64 7.69
C LEU A 121 10.64 8.47 8.04
N ALA A 122 11.25 9.51 8.62
CA ALA A 122 12.61 9.43 9.13
C ALA A 122 12.72 8.55 10.38
N ILE A 123 11.65 8.49 11.18
CA ILE A 123 11.55 7.70 12.40
C ILE A 123 10.25 6.90 12.32
N PRO A 124 10.25 5.59 12.65
CA PRO A 124 9.03 4.80 12.66
C PRO A 124 7.99 5.42 13.59
N ALA A 125 6.74 5.44 13.14
CA ALA A 125 5.61 5.92 13.92
C ALA A 125 4.68 4.76 14.30
N ASP A 126 4.12 4.84 15.50
CA ASP A 126 3.03 3.98 15.90
C ASP A 126 1.75 4.33 15.12
N LYS A 127 0.76 3.44 15.19
CA LYS A 127 -0.54 3.69 14.55
C LYS A 127 -1.14 4.99 15.05
N ILE A 128 -1.39 5.91 14.12
CA ILE A 128 -2.10 7.16 14.40
C ILE A 128 -3.54 6.98 13.94
N GLN A 129 -4.48 7.28 14.82
CA GLN A 129 -5.90 7.24 14.51
C GLN A 129 -6.56 8.51 15.05
N THR A 130 -7.16 9.28 14.16
CA THR A 130 -7.96 10.46 14.53
C THR A 130 -9.41 10.07 14.78
N ALA A 131 -10.12 10.88 15.57
CA ALA A 131 -11.57 10.74 15.68
C ALA A 131 -12.23 10.99 14.32
N GLY A 132 -13.26 10.24 14.01
CA GLY A 132 -14.04 10.45 12.81
C GLY A 132 -14.77 11.80 12.88
N LEU A 133 -14.65 12.59 11.81
CA LEU A 133 -15.43 13.80 11.63
C LEU A 133 -16.59 13.49 10.68
N MET A 134 -17.79 13.72 11.14
CA MET A 134 -19.00 13.62 10.32
C MET A 134 -19.34 15.02 9.79
N TRP A 135 -19.46 15.13 8.47
CA TRP A 135 -19.96 16.34 7.83
C TRP A 135 -21.46 16.18 7.64
N THR A 136 -22.21 17.11 8.15
CA THR A 136 -23.64 17.27 7.81
C THR A 136 -23.74 18.39 6.80
N ASP A 137 -24.40 18.12 5.68
CA ASP A 137 -24.75 19.15 4.69
C ASP A 137 -25.74 20.14 5.25
#